data_cca827a3c8dbd076a675332b49681547
#
_entry.id   cca827a3c8dbd076a675332b49681547
#
_cell.length_a   1.000
_cell.length_b   1.000
_cell.length_c   1.000
_cell.angle_alpha   90.00
_cell.angle_beta   90.00
_cell.angle_gamma   90.00
#
_symmetry.space_group_name_H-M   'P 1'
#
loop_
_entity.id
_entity.type
_entity.pdbx_description
1 polymer ?
#
loop_
_entity_poly.entity_id
_entity_poly.type
_entity_poly.pdbx_seq_one_letter_code
_entity_poly.pdbx_strand_id
1 'polypeptide(L)'
;MFIGFDYGTSNCAAAEMNGDTPQLIAIENDNFYMPSTLAAPTRESVSEYLFRHWNITPKDQIGEQLLRNAIAANREEGIELVSDDLVFGQKALSRYLEDPQDTYYVKSPKSFLGAMGLRDAQISFFEDLVCAMMTNIKKQVEASKQQLVEDVVIGRPINFHGRGGDKSNQQAETILFNAAKRAGFHNIVFQFEPVAAGLEYESTLTENKTVLIVDIGGGTTDCSLINMGPSWQGKSDRSDSLLAHTGQRIGGNDLDINLTFKQLMHPFGLGSKVTSGIEMPLTQFWNPIAINDVQAQKEFYSRQNLLALKSLHRDAQEPEKLARLIQVYQDTLGYSLVRCAEEAKIALSEQSEHRVKLNLLSEIIEINIQRDQMVAAIESTKDKMAKLVSEAVIQGGTKPDVIFMTGGSASSPILRQTVEQELPGIPLVGGNYFGSVTTGLARWAKICFA
;
A
#
# COMPACT_ATOMS: atom_id res chain seq x y z
N MET A 1 -0.31 14.12 24.02
CA MET A 1 -0.24 14.80 22.69
C MET A 1 -1.12 14.04 21.73
N PHE A 2 -1.77 14.73 20.77
CA PHE A 2 -2.55 14.09 19.70
C PHE A 2 -1.85 14.23 18.35
N ILE A 3 -2.08 13.26 17.45
CA ILE A 3 -1.53 13.25 16.09
C ILE A 3 -2.57 12.84 15.05
N GLY A 4 -2.35 13.27 13.81
CA GLY A 4 -2.91 12.64 12.62
C GLY A 4 -1.96 11.56 12.12
N PHE A 5 -2.47 10.36 11.86
CA PHE A 5 -1.67 9.22 11.44
C PHE A 5 -2.24 8.61 10.15
N ASP A 6 -1.52 8.79 9.07
CA ASP A 6 -1.78 8.11 7.81
C ASP A 6 -1.09 6.75 7.81
N TYR A 7 -1.86 5.69 8.05
CA TYR A 7 -1.43 4.32 7.85
C TYR A 7 -1.71 3.91 6.41
N GLY A 8 -0.89 4.39 5.49
CA GLY A 8 -1.09 4.21 4.05
C GLY A 8 -0.69 2.83 3.52
N THR A 9 -1.15 2.50 2.32
CA THR A 9 -0.79 1.24 1.63
C THR A 9 0.68 1.22 1.19
N SER A 10 1.20 2.33 0.67
CA SER A 10 2.59 2.44 0.23
C SER A 10 3.51 3.03 1.28
N ASN A 11 3.07 4.07 1.96
CA ASN A 11 3.85 4.76 2.97
C ASN A 11 2.96 5.08 4.17
N CYS A 12 3.58 5.15 5.34
CA CYS A 12 3.01 5.69 6.57
C CYS A 12 3.57 7.06 6.84
N ALA A 13 2.78 7.95 7.44
CA ALA A 13 3.21 9.28 7.86
C ALA A 13 2.44 9.74 9.10
N ALA A 14 3.03 10.63 9.88
CA ALA A 14 2.40 11.26 11.05
C ALA A 14 2.55 12.78 11.00
N ALA A 15 1.56 13.49 11.53
CA ALA A 15 1.60 14.94 11.65
C ALA A 15 0.98 15.41 12.98
N GLU A 16 1.44 16.54 13.44
CA GLU A 16 0.88 17.26 14.59
C GLU A 16 0.40 18.66 14.20
N MET A 17 -0.30 19.32 15.09
CA MET A 17 -0.63 20.73 14.94
C MET A 17 0.35 21.58 15.73
N ASN A 18 1.00 22.54 15.06
CA ASN A 18 1.77 23.61 15.68
C ASN A 18 0.95 24.90 15.56
N GLY A 19 0.21 25.21 16.62
CA GLY A 19 -0.84 26.26 16.57
C GLY A 19 -1.93 25.87 15.58
N ASP A 20 -2.06 26.65 14.50
CA ASP A 20 -3.04 26.40 13.42
C ASP A 20 -2.44 25.74 12.17
N THR A 21 -1.13 25.49 12.19
CA THR A 21 -0.42 24.93 11.05
C THR A 21 -0.08 23.46 11.31
N PRO A 22 -0.49 22.52 10.45
CA PRO A 22 -0.08 21.13 10.57
C PRO A 22 1.37 20.97 10.13
N GLN A 23 2.10 20.10 10.82
CA GLN A 23 3.49 19.79 10.52
C GLN A 23 3.70 18.28 10.50
N LEU A 24 4.34 17.78 9.43
CA LEU A 24 4.77 16.40 9.37
C LEU A 24 5.84 16.12 10.42
N ILE A 25 5.81 14.92 10.97
CA ILE A 25 6.79 14.44 11.96
C ILE A 25 7.72 13.45 11.27
N ALA A 26 9.02 13.63 11.43
CA ALA A 26 10.00 12.66 10.93
C ALA A 26 9.87 11.34 11.69
N ILE A 27 9.67 10.23 10.95
CA ILE A 27 9.42 8.88 11.49
C ILE A 27 10.42 7.82 11.00
N GLU A 28 11.33 8.17 10.08
CA GLU A 28 12.41 7.29 9.61
C GLU A 28 13.63 8.11 9.19
N ASN A 29 14.69 8.15 10.02
CA ASN A 29 15.98 8.80 9.68
C ASN A 29 15.82 10.19 9.03
N ASP A 30 15.07 11.09 9.67
CA ASP A 30 14.70 12.44 9.20
C ASP A 30 13.71 12.46 8.01
N ASN A 31 13.24 11.30 7.52
CA ASN A 31 12.18 11.23 6.54
C ASN A 31 10.80 11.29 7.19
N PHE A 32 9.89 12.03 6.57
CA PHE A 32 8.50 12.14 6.99
C PHE A 32 7.64 10.96 6.57
N TYR A 33 8.12 10.16 5.61
CA TYR A 33 7.40 9.03 5.03
C TYR A 33 8.21 7.76 5.21
N MET A 34 7.59 6.75 5.78
CA MET A 34 8.17 5.42 5.95
C MET A 34 7.44 4.43 5.03
N PRO A 35 8.13 3.68 4.17
CA PRO A 35 7.49 2.62 3.40
C PRO A 35 6.66 1.68 4.29
N SER A 36 5.46 1.32 3.86
CA SER A 36 4.55 0.41 4.60
C SER A 36 5.03 -1.04 4.46
N THR A 37 6.22 -1.29 5.01
CA THR A 37 6.93 -2.58 4.93
C THR A 37 7.47 -2.98 6.29
N LEU A 38 7.52 -4.28 6.52
CA LEU A 38 8.24 -4.87 7.64
C LEU A 38 8.97 -6.14 7.20
N ALA A 39 10.05 -6.46 7.90
CA ALA A 39 10.77 -7.71 7.73
C ALA A 39 11.18 -8.32 9.07
N ALA A 40 11.18 -9.65 9.12
CA ALA A 40 11.56 -10.46 10.26
C ALA A 40 12.23 -11.75 9.77
N PRO A 41 12.95 -12.52 10.63
CA PRO A 41 13.50 -13.82 10.24
C PRO A 41 12.43 -14.79 9.75
N THR A 42 11.31 -14.89 10.44
CA THR A 42 10.15 -15.72 10.05
C THR A 42 8.86 -14.95 10.24
N ARG A 43 7.77 -15.48 9.70
CA ARG A 43 6.42 -14.99 9.96
C ARG A 43 6.08 -15.00 11.45
N GLU A 44 6.44 -16.06 12.10
CA GLU A 44 6.21 -16.35 13.53
C GLU A 44 6.97 -15.38 14.43
N SER A 45 8.12 -14.91 13.97
CA SER A 45 8.94 -13.93 14.67
C SER A 45 8.21 -12.62 14.97
N VAL A 46 7.24 -12.22 14.14
CA VAL A 46 6.49 -10.97 14.38
C VAL A 46 5.70 -11.03 15.70
N SER A 47 4.88 -12.05 15.90
CA SER A 47 4.06 -12.21 17.11
C SER A 47 4.92 -12.41 18.36
N GLU A 48 5.99 -13.20 18.27
CA GLU A 48 6.90 -13.43 19.38
C GLU A 48 7.68 -12.18 19.76
N TYR A 49 8.12 -11.39 18.76
CA TYR A 49 8.83 -10.12 18.97
C TYR A 49 7.96 -9.09 19.71
N LEU A 50 6.70 -8.92 19.31
CA LEU A 50 5.75 -8.06 20.00
C LEU A 50 5.67 -8.38 21.48
N PHE A 51 5.59 -9.66 21.80
CA PHE A 51 5.48 -10.12 23.18
C PHE A 51 6.80 -9.96 23.97
N ARG A 52 7.93 -10.46 23.45
CA ARG A 52 9.20 -10.51 24.18
C ARG A 52 9.91 -9.17 24.28
N HIS A 53 9.93 -8.39 23.19
CA HIS A 53 10.71 -7.16 23.11
C HIS A 53 9.90 -5.90 23.37
N TRP A 54 8.59 -5.95 23.09
CA TRP A 54 7.74 -4.77 23.29
C TRP A 54 6.70 -4.93 24.38
N ASN A 55 6.62 -6.10 25.03
CA ASN A 55 5.64 -6.43 26.09
C ASN A 55 4.19 -6.23 25.65
N ILE A 56 3.91 -6.43 24.36
CA ILE A 56 2.58 -6.34 23.80
C ILE A 56 1.93 -7.73 23.84
N THR A 57 0.90 -7.86 24.65
CA THR A 57 0.15 -9.10 24.81
C THR A 57 -0.92 -9.28 23.74
N PRO A 58 -1.28 -10.51 23.37
CA PRO A 58 -2.47 -10.79 22.58
C PRO A 58 -3.73 -10.28 23.28
N LYS A 59 -4.76 -9.96 22.50
CA LYS A 59 -6.03 -9.42 23.05
C LYS A 59 -6.99 -10.50 23.52
N ASP A 60 -6.87 -11.74 23.00
CA ASP A 60 -7.81 -12.84 23.22
C ASP A 60 -7.13 -14.21 23.13
N GLN A 61 -7.91 -15.28 23.37
CA GLN A 61 -7.43 -16.66 23.34
C GLN A 61 -6.88 -17.10 21.98
N ILE A 62 -7.41 -16.55 20.87
CA ILE A 62 -6.95 -16.87 19.52
C ILE A 62 -5.55 -16.30 19.31
N GLY A 63 -5.32 -15.06 19.70
CA GLY A 63 -4.01 -14.42 19.69
C GLY A 63 -3.01 -15.12 20.63
N GLU A 64 -3.45 -15.56 21.82
CA GLU A 64 -2.60 -16.34 22.71
C GLU A 64 -2.18 -17.69 22.10
N GLN A 65 -3.10 -18.37 21.41
CA GLN A 65 -2.77 -19.61 20.72
C GLN A 65 -1.82 -19.37 19.54
N LEU A 66 -2.04 -18.28 18.79
CA LEU A 66 -1.14 -17.85 17.72
C LEU A 66 0.28 -17.63 18.26
N LEU A 67 0.41 -16.88 19.36
CA LEU A 67 1.70 -16.63 20.00
C LEU A 67 2.38 -17.90 20.48
N ARG A 68 1.64 -18.82 21.16
CA ARG A 68 2.20 -20.11 21.60
C ARG A 68 2.74 -20.92 20.41
N ASN A 69 2.00 -20.95 19.32
CA ASN A 69 2.43 -21.65 18.09
C ASN A 69 3.67 -20.98 17.48
N ALA A 70 3.71 -19.65 17.46
CA ALA A 70 4.83 -18.88 16.94
C ALA A 70 6.13 -19.16 17.72
N ILE A 71 6.07 -19.11 19.07
CA ILE A 71 7.20 -19.43 19.94
C ILE A 71 7.68 -20.89 19.74
N ALA A 72 6.76 -21.83 19.58
CA ALA A 72 7.12 -23.23 19.34
C ALA A 72 7.83 -23.41 17.99
N ALA A 73 7.30 -22.80 16.93
CA ALA A 73 7.87 -22.89 15.59
C ALA A 73 9.28 -22.26 15.53
N ASN A 74 9.46 -21.04 16.03
CA ASN A 74 10.79 -20.40 16.07
C ASN A 74 11.80 -21.24 16.87
N ARG A 75 11.37 -21.84 17.98
CA ARG A 75 12.22 -22.74 18.77
C ARG A 75 12.63 -24.01 18.00
N GLU A 76 11.71 -24.59 17.25
CA GLU A 76 11.99 -25.77 16.41
C GLU A 76 12.98 -25.44 15.29
N GLU A 77 12.93 -24.21 14.74
CA GLU A 77 13.84 -23.70 13.74
C GLU A 77 15.16 -23.14 14.32
N GLY A 78 15.29 -23.13 15.65
CA GLY A 78 16.50 -22.63 16.33
C GLY A 78 16.65 -21.10 16.28
N ILE A 79 15.55 -20.37 16.07
CA ILE A 79 15.55 -18.91 15.99
C ILE A 79 15.46 -18.31 17.38
N GLU A 80 16.46 -17.53 17.76
CA GLU A 80 16.49 -16.71 18.97
C GLU A 80 16.40 -15.24 18.57
N LEU A 81 15.28 -14.60 18.88
CA LEU A 81 15.01 -13.23 18.48
C LEU A 81 15.84 -12.22 19.27
N VAL A 82 16.45 -11.29 18.56
CA VAL A 82 17.18 -10.13 19.12
C VAL A 82 16.48 -8.81 18.75
N SER A 83 16.94 -7.71 19.36
CA SER A 83 16.28 -6.38 19.22
C SER A 83 16.18 -5.86 17.80
N ASP A 84 17.02 -6.31 16.88
CA ASP A 84 17.09 -5.84 15.50
C ASP A 84 16.42 -6.81 14.49
N ASP A 85 15.75 -7.85 14.96
CA ASP A 85 15.15 -8.86 14.09
C ASP A 85 13.86 -8.39 13.42
N LEU A 86 13.13 -7.47 14.04
CA LEU A 86 11.95 -6.87 13.43
C LEU A 86 12.30 -5.46 12.96
N VAL A 87 12.32 -5.26 11.65
CA VAL A 87 12.67 -3.99 11.01
C VAL A 87 11.56 -3.49 10.11
N PHE A 88 11.55 -2.18 9.85
CA PHE A 88 10.47 -1.48 9.15
C PHE A 88 11.01 -0.57 8.06
N GLY A 89 10.12 -0.11 7.18
CA GLY A 89 10.41 0.89 6.19
C GLY A 89 11.55 0.49 5.24
N GLN A 90 12.44 1.42 4.98
CA GLN A 90 13.57 1.19 4.07
C GLN A 90 14.53 0.08 4.55
N LYS A 91 14.70 -0.06 5.88
CA LYS A 91 15.53 -1.15 6.43
C LYS A 91 14.94 -2.53 6.13
N ALA A 92 13.60 -2.67 6.19
CA ALA A 92 12.93 -3.92 5.87
C ALA A 92 13.13 -4.30 4.39
N LEU A 93 13.00 -3.32 3.51
CA LEU A 93 13.25 -3.53 2.08
C LEU A 93 14.72 -3.91 1.83
N SER A 94 15.67 -3.21 2.45
CA SER A 94 17.10 -3.53 2.28
C SER A 94 17.42 -4.94 2.74
N ARG A 95 16.93 -5.35 3.92
CA ARG A 95 17.14 -6.72 4.43
C ARG A 95 16.58 -7.77 3.47
N TYR A 96 15.37 -7.55 2.95
CA TYR A 96 14.78 -8.46 1.96
C TYR A 96 15.60 -8.53 0.67
N LEU A 97 16.10 -7.41 0.16
CA LEU A 97 16.92 -7.38 -1.07
C LEU A 97 18.30 -8.05 -0.88
N GLU A 98 18.84 -8.03 0.34
CA GLU A 98 20.11 -8.70 0.68
C GLU A 98 19.93 -10.22 0.80
N ASP A 99 18.83 -10.66 1.44
CA ASP A 99 18.54 -12.09 1.66
C ASP A 99 17.04 -12.40 1.50
N PRO A 100 16.54 -12.55 0.28
CA PRO A 100 15.14 -12.80 0.00
C PRO A 100 14.64 -14.17 0.50
N GLN A 101 15.52 -15.17 0.65
CA GLN A 101 15.13 -16.53 1.04
C GLN A 101 14.90 -16.65 2.55
N ASP A 102 15.78 -16.03 3.34
CA ASP A 102 15.76 -16.15 4.80
C ASP A 102 15.14 -14.90 5.48
N THR A 103 14.36 -14.13 4.70
CA THR A 103 13.66 -12.95 5.20
C THR A 103 12.17 -13.05 4.96
N TYR A 104 11.38 -13.10 6.04
CA TYR A 104 9.95 -12.87 5.95
C TYR A 104 9.70 -11.37 5.73
N TYR A 105 9.22 -11.01 4.55
CA TYR A 105 8.98 -9.63 4.14
C TYR A 105 7.51 -9.38 3.81
N VAL A 106 6.96 -8.30 4.33
CA VAL A 106 5.59 -7.87 4.04
C VAL A 106 5.59 -6.45 3.51
N LYS A 107 4.98 -6.25 2.34
CA LYS A 107 4.69 -4.93 1.78
C LYS A 107 3.19 -4.68 1.84
N SER A 108 2.79 -3.46 2.21
CA SER A 108 1.40 -2.99 2.17
C SER A 108 0.42 -3.84 3.00
N PRO A 109 0.66 -4.09 4.30
CA PRO A 109 -0.22 -4.95 5.10
C PRO A 109 -1.66 -4.44 5.15
N LYS A 110 -1.90 -3.13 5.03
CA LYS A 110 -3.25 -2.54 4.91
C LYS A 110 -4.09 -3.16 3.78
N SER A 111 -3.46 -3.57 2.69
CA SER A 111 -4.14 -4.15 1.51
C SER A 111 -4.88 -5.45 1.80
N PHE A 112 -4.56 -6.16 2.88
CA PHE A 112 -5.14 -7.47 3.20
C PHE A 112 -6.27 -7.41 4.21
N LEU A 113 -6.47 -6.28 4.91
CA LEU A 113 -7.36 -6.17 6.06
C LEU A 113 -8.83 -6.41 5.73
N GLY A 114 -9.27 -6.00 4.53
CA GLY A 114 -10.64 -6.24 4.03
C GLY A 114 -10.84 -7.58 3.32
N ALA A 115 -9.85 -8.47 3.28
CA ALA A 115 -9.99 -9.76 2.60
C ALA A 115 -11.04 -10.65 3.31
N MET A 116 -11.98 -11.20 2.54
CA MET A 116 -13.03 -12.07 3.07
C MET A 116 -12.59 -13.54 3.11
N GLY A 117 -13.21 -14.31 4.03
CA GLY A 117 -12.92 -15.73 4.18
C GLY A 117 -11.63 -16.04 4.92
N LEU A 118 -11.06 -15.05 5.60
CA LEU A 118 -9.93 -15.25 6.50
C LEU A 118 -10.36 -16.05 7.74
N ARG A 119 -9.49 -16.94 8.21
CA ARG A 119 -9.65 -17.62 9.49
C ARG A 119 -9.29 -16.65 10.63
N ASP A 120 -9.86 -16.85 11.80
CA ASP A 120 -9.60 -16.00 12.96
C ASP A 120 -8.11 -15.86 13.29
N ALA A 121 -7.33 -16.94 13.16
CA ALA A 121 -5.87 -16.89 13.33
C ALA A 121 -5.16 -16.01 12.29
N GLN A 122 -5.69 -15.91 11.07
CA GLN A 122 -5.13 -15.02 10.04
C GLN A 122 -5.48 -13.55 10.35
N ILE A 123 -6.70 -13.30 10.83
CA ILE A 123 -7.14 -11.96 11.28
C ILE A 123 -6.27 -11.52 12.46
N SER A 124 -6.05 -12.40 13.45
CA SER A 124 -5.18 -12.11 14.59
C SER A 124 -3.74 -11.84 14.19
N PHE A 125 -3.22 -12.56 13.19
CA PHE A 125 -1.88 -12.31 12.66
C PHE A 125 -1.78 -10.98 11.90
N PHE A 126 -2.79 -10.62 11.11
CA PHE A 126 -2.82 -9.30 10.46
C PHE A 126 -2.91 -8.16 11.48
N GLU A 127 -3.62 -8.39 12.59
CA GLU A 127 -3.62 -7.45 13.72
C GLU A 127 -2.22 -7.29 14.32
N ASP A 128 -1.44 -8.36 14.47
CA ASP A 128 -0.05 -8.31 14.93
C ASP A 128 0.84 -7.52 13.96
N LEU A 129 0.72 -7.74 12.65
CA LEU A 129 1.46 -6.97 11.63
C LEU A 129 1.18 -5.46 11.74
N VAL A 130 -0.09 -5.11 11.82
CA VAL A 130 -0.51 -3.70 11.93
C VAL A 130 -0.06 -3.11 13.26
N CYS A 131 -0.22 -3.85 14.37
CA CYS A 131 0.23 -3.46 15.69
C CYS A 131 1.75 -3.18 15.72
N ALA A 132 2.55 -4.05 15.09
CA ALA A 132 3.98 -3.87 14.98
C ALA A 132 4.34 -2.56 14.24
N MET A 133 3.70 -2.32 13.09
CA MET A 133 3.90 -1.09 12.32
C MET A 133 3.52 0.16 13.14
N MET A 134 2.33 0.16 13.74
CA MET A 134 1.82 1.29 14.53
C MET A 134 2.68 1.57 15.76
N THR A 135 3.12 0.51 16.45
CA THR A 135 4.02 0.64 17.62
C THR A 135 5.36 1.24 17.23
N ASN A 136 5.93 0.80 16.10
CA ASN A 136 7.18 1.37 15.61
C ASN A 136 7.03 2.87 15.34
N ILE A 137 5.99 3.28 14.60
CA ILE A 137 5.75 4.68 14.25
C ILE A 137 5.49 5.51 15.50
N LYS A 138 4.65 5.02 16.43
CA LYS A 138 4.39 5.69 17.70
C LYS A 138 5.69 5.96 18.47
N LYS A 139 6.57 4.94 18.58
CA LYS A 139 7.88 5.09 19.24
C LYS A 139 8.76 6.13 18.54
N GLN A 140 8.78 6.15 17.21
CA GLN A 140 9.55 7.16 16.45
C GLN A 140 9.02 8.59 16.71
N VAL A 141 7.69 8.76 16.68
CA VAL A 141 7.05 10.06 16.99
C VAL A 141 7.36 10.50 18.42
N GLU A 142 7.20 9.61 19.40
CA GLU A 142 7.47 9.90 20.81
C GLU A 142 8.95 10.24 21.06
N ALA A 143 9.87 9.53 20.40
CA ALA A 143 11.30 9.82 20.47
C ALA A 143 11.63 11.18 19.83
N SER A 144 11.05 11.50 18.67
CA SER A 144 11.25 12.77 17.97
C SER A 144 10.70 13.96 18.76
N LYS A 145 9.55 13.79 19.42
CA LYS A 145 8.86 14.87 20.16
C LYS A 145 9.16 14.88 21.66
N GLN A 146 9.79 13.84 22.20
CA GLN A 146 10.03 13.63 23.63
C GLN A 146 8.73 13.77 24.47
N GLN A 147 7.61 13.32 23.90
CA GLN A 147 6.28 13.40 24.48
C GLN A 147 5.46 12.16 24.14
N LEU A 148 4.67 11.65 25.12
CA LEU A 148 3.79 10.52 24.91
C LEU A 148 2.63 10.90 23.97
N VAL A 149 2.31 9.99 23.04
CA VAL A 149 1.20 10.10 22.11
C VAL A 149 0.08 9.17 22.54
N GLU A 150 -1.02 9.73 23.05
CA GLU A 150 -2.17 8.95 23.53
C GLU A 150 -3.37 9.01 22.59
N ASP A 151 -3.52 10.15 21.91
CA ASP A 151 -4.69 10.45 21.09
C ASP A 151 -4.28 10.42 19.61
N VAL A 152 -5.10 9.74 18.78
CA VAL A 152 -4.77 9.59 17.36
C VAL A 152 -6.00 9.64 16.49
N VAL A 153 -5.91 10.36 15.37
CA VAL A 153 -6.80 10.21 14.25
C VAL A 153 -6.10 9.40 13.16
N ILE A 154 -6.67 8.25 12.84
CA ILE A 154 -6.12 7.33 11.82
C ILE A 154 -6.88 7.49 10.53
N GLY A 155 -6.15 7.66 9.42
CA GLY A 155 -6.70 7.65 8.07
C GLY A 155 -7.20 6.27 7.66
N ARG A 156 -8.41 6.24 7.09
CA ARG A 156 -8.96 5.04 6.47
C ARG A 156 -9.55 5.36 5.09
N PRO A 157 -9.47 4.43 4.13
CA PRO A 157 -10.22 4.58 2.89
C PRO A 157 -11.72 4.49 3.20
N ILE A 158 -12.57 5.01 2.33
CA ILE A 158 -14.02 4.85 2.46
C ILE A 158 -14.37 3.36 2.35
N ASN A 159 -13.72 2.63 1.42
CA ASN A 159 -13.85 1.19 1.28
C ASN A 159 -12.50 0.47 1.33
N PHE A 160 -12.36 -0.53 2.18
CA PHE A 160 -11.19 -1.42 2.23
C PHE A 160 -11.18 -2.48 1.11
N HIS A 161 -12.04 -2.34 0.11
CA HIS A 161 -12.07 -3.10 -1.14
C HIS A 161 -12.03 -4.64 -1.00
N GLY A 162 -12.75 -5.16 -0.01
CA GLY A 162 -13.08 -6.57 0.03
C GLY A 162 -14.37 -6.85 -0.76
N ARG A 163 -14.52 -8.07 -1.25
CA ARG A 163 -15.78 -8.50 -1.91
C ARG A 163 -16.99 -8.50 -0.96
N GLY A 164 -16.80 -8.27 0.32
CA GLY A 164 -17.82 -8.28 1.38
C GLY A 164 -18.47 -6.92 1.66
N GLY A 165 -18.13 -5.85 0.95
CA GLY A 165 -18.71 -4.52 1.18
C GLY A 165 -18.53 -4.07 2.64
N ASP A 166 -19.64 -3.72 3.31
CA ASP A 166 -19.61 -3.23 4.70
C ASP A 166 -18.95 -4.19 5.69
N LYS A 167 -19.10 -5.52 5.50
CA LYS A 167 -18.42 -6.51 6.35
C LYS A 167 -16.91 -6.46 6.21
N SER A 168 -16.39 -6.25 5.00
CA SER A 168 -14.95 -6.05 4.75
C SER A 168 -14.46 -4.78 5.44
N ASN A 169 -15.21 -3.68 5.34
CA ASN A 169 -14.89 -2.42 5.98
C ASN A 169 -14.86 -2.56 7.50
N GLN A 170 -15.87 -3.19 8.07
CA GLN A 170 -15.96 -3.42 9.51
C GLN A 170 -14.82 -4.31 10.05
N GLN A 171 -14.46 -5.39 9.31
CA GLN A 171 -13.34 -6.25 9.67
C GLN A 171 -12.03 -5.46 9.68
N ALA A 172 -11.74 -4.72 8.61
CA ALA A 172 -10.51 -3.94 8.49
C ALA A 172 -10.41 -2.85 9.56
N GLU A 173 -11.49 -2.13 9.81
CA GLU A 173 -11.55 -1.10 10.86
C GLU A 173 -11.35 -1.69 12.25
N THR A 174 -11.94 -2.86 12.52
CA THR A 174 -11.76 -3.58 13.79
C THR A 174 -10.29 -3.98 14.00
N ILE A 175 -9.63 -4.50 12.95
CA ILE A 175 -8.19 -4.83 13.00
C ILE A 175 -7.35 -3.59 13.30
N LEU A 176 -7.59 -2.48 12.60
CA LEU A 176 -6.87 -1.22 12.81
C LEU A 176 -7.08 -0.68 14.23
N PHE A 177 -8.32 -0.69 14.73
CA PHE A 177 -8.65 -0.23 16.07
C PHE A 177 -7.94 -1.04 17.15
N ASN A 178 -8.03 -2.38 17.06
CA ASN A 178 -7.38 -3.27 18.02
C ASN A 178 -5.85 -3.13 17.99
N ALA A 179 -5.28 -3.05 16.80
CA ALA A 179 -3.85 -2.86 16.63
C ALA A 179 -3.38 -1.53 17.23
N ALA A 180 -4.11 -0.43 16.99
CA ALA A 180 -3.79 0.88 17.56
C ALA A 180 -3.91 0.87 19.08
N LYS A 181 -4.93 0.22 19.63
CA LYS A 181 -5.11 0.08 21.08
C LYS A 181 -3.96 -0.72 21.72
N ARG A 182 -3.56 -1.81 21.09
CA ARG A 182 -2.42 -2.64 21.53
C ARG A 182 -1.09 -1.90 21.38
N ALA A 183 -0.95 -1.02 20.38
CA ALA A 183 0.21 -0.13 20.24
C ALA A 183 0.26 0.98 21.29
N GLY A 184 -0.75 1.10 22.16
CA GLY A 184 -0.79 2.02 23.29
C GLY A 184 -1.40 3.40 22.96
N PHE A 185 -2.24 3.51 21.93
CA PHE A 185 -3.13 4.66 21.78
C PHE A 185 -4.37 4.46 22.65
N HIS A 186 -4.82 5.54 23.30
CA HIS A 186 -5.97 5.50 24.21
C HIS A 186 -7.26 5.98 23.53
N ASN A 187 -7.21 7.17 22.93
CA ASN A 187 -8.33 7.75 22.20
C ASN A 187 -8.06 7.63 20.69
N ILE A 188 -8.84 6.78 20.02
CA ILE A 188 -8.67 6.44 18.61
C ILE A 188 -9.91 6.88 17.84
N VAL A 189 -9.72 7.74 16.86
CA VAL A 189 -10.76 8.21 15.94
C VAL A 189 -10.33 7.88 14.52
N PHE A 190 -11.26 7.48 13.67
CA PHE A 190 -11.02 7.30 12.24
C PHE A 190 -11.57 8.47 11.44
N GLN A 191 -10.84 8.88 10.41
CA GLN A 191 -11.33 9.80 9.40
C GLN A 191 -11.07 9.24 8.01
N PHE A 192 -11.99 9.47 7.09
CA PHE A 192 -11.81 9.13 5.69
C PHE A 192 -10.64 9.91 5.08
N GLU A 193 -9.72 9.21 4.44
CA GLU A 193 -8.54 9.78 3.79
C GLU A 193 -8.88 10.90 2.80
N PRO A 194 -9.88 10.75 1.89
CA PRO A 194 -10.25 11.85 1.00
C PRO A 194 -10.82 13.07 1.75
N VAL A 195 -11.58 12.87 2.83
CA VAL A 195 -12.05 13.99 3.66
C VAL A 195 -10.86 14.70 4.31
N ALA A 196 -9.94 13.93 4.89
CA ALA A 196 -8.73 14.49 5.50
C ALA A 196 -7.90 15.28 4.46
N ALA A 197 -7.64 14.72 3.27
CA ALA A 197 -6.95 15.43 2.20
C ALA A 197 -7.63 16.74 1.82
N GLY A 198 -8.96 16.74 1.80
CA GLY A 198 -9.77 17.91 1.52
C GLY A 198 -9.68 19.01 2.59
N LEU A 199 -9.49 18.66 3.87
CA LEU A 199 -9.37 19.65 4.96
C LEU A 199 -8.17 20.57 4.77
N GLU A 200 -7.07 20.07 4.22
CA GLU A 200 -5.92 20.91 3.91
C GLU A 200 -6.26 21.92 2.80
N TYR A 201 -6.88 21.46 1.73
CA TYR A 201 -7.34 22.34 0.66
C TYR A 201 -8.44 23.30 1.14
N GLU A 202 -9.41 22.81 1.92
CA GLU A 202 -10.50 23.64 2.45
C GLU A 202 -10.01 24.85 3.25
N SER A 203 -8.90 24.70 3.97
CA SER A 203 -8.32 25.80 4.75
C SER A 203 -7.88 27.00 3.89
N THR A 204 -7.70 26.79 2.60
CA THR A 204 -7.32 27.84 1.63
C THR A 204 -8.53 28.49 0.94
N LEU A 205 -9.73 27.92 1.10
CA LEU A 205 -10.92 28.40 0.40
C LEU A 205 -11.53 29.64 1.09
N THR A 206 -11.84 30.64 0.29
CA THR A 206 -12.54 31.87 0.70
C THR A 206 -14.04 31.81 0.43
N GLU A 207 -14.50 30.84 -0.35
CA GLU A 207 -15.90 30.60 -0.71
C GLU A 207 -16.20 29.09 -0.68
N ASN A 208 -17.48 28.72 -0.57
CA ASN A 208 -17.87 27.32 -0.65
C ASN A 208 -17.74 26.80 -2.08
N LYS A 209 -17.19 25.58 -2.22
CA LYS A 209 -17.01 24.87 -3.49
C LYS A 209 -17.41 23.43 -3.39
N THR A 210 -17.86 22.88 -4.50
CA THR A 210 -17.98 21.44 -4.69
C THR A 210 -16.64 20.94 -5.24
N VAL A 211 -15.92 20.17 -4.44
CA VAL A 211 -14.57 19.68 -4.74
C VAL A 211 -14.62 18.19 -5.03
N LEU A 212 -14.10 17.78 -6.18
CA LEU A 212 -13.83 16.38 -6.45
C LEU A 212 -12.43 16.05 -5.98
N ILE A 213 -12.34 15.26 -4.92
CA ILE A 213 -11.06 14.73 -4.42
C ILE A 213 -10.77 13.42 -5.10
N VAL A 214 -9.62 13.32 -5.77
CA VAL A 214 -9.13 12.11 -6.44
C VAL A 214 -7.87 11.69 -5.72
N ASP A 215 -8.00 10.68 -4.87
CA ASP A 215 -6.89 10.10 -4.11
C ASP A 215 -6.39 8.83 -4.81
N ILE A 216 -5.18 8.88 -5.34
CA ILE A 216 -4.53 7.74 -6.01
C ILE A 216 -3.35 7.28 -5.16
N GLY A 217 -3.63 6.33 -4.28
CA GLY A 217 -2.63 5.69 -3.44
C GLY A 217 -1.85 4.58 -4.16
N GLY A 218 -1.08 3.81 -3.40
CA GLY A 218 -0.36 2.66 -3.94
C GLY A 218 -1.26 1.45 -4.23
N GLY A 219 -2.35 1.27 -3.48
CA GLY A 219 -3.23 0.10 -3.62
C GLY A 219 -4.69 0.43 -3.88
N THR A 220 -5.10 1.69 -3.78
CA THR A 220 -6.48 2.15 -3.96
C THR A 220 -6.55 3.44 -4.75
N THR A 221 -7.67 3.62 -5.42
CA THR A 221 -8.09 4.91 -5.99
C THR A 221 -9.47 5.21 -5.43
N ASP A 222 -9.59 6.36 -4.79
CA ASP A 222 -10.82 6.85 -4.18
C ASP A 222 -11.17 8.22 -4.76
N CYS A 223 -12.43 8.38 -5.20
CA CYS A 223 -12.95 9.64 -5.72
C CYS A 223 -14.13 10.08 -4.86
N SER A 224 -14.04 11.26 -4.27
CA SER A 224 -15.07 11.80 -3.38
C SER A 224 -15.49 13.19 -3.80
N LEU A 225 -16.79 13.38 -4.04
CA LEU A 225 -17.36 14.69 -4.32
C LEU A 225 -17.86 15.30 -3.02
N ILE A 226 -17.26 16.42 -2.58
CA ILE A 226 -17.45 16.96 -1.25
C ILE A 226 -17.70 18.48 -1.32
N ASN A 227 -18.69 18.95 -0.58
CA ASN A 227 -18.88 20.38 -0.35
C ASN A 227 -17.90 20.88 0.71
N MET A 228 -17.10 21.87 0.37
CA MET A 228 -16.02 22.44 1.18
C MET A 228 -16.07 23.95 1.21
N GLY A 229 -15.44 24.55 2.22
CA GLY A 229 -15.26 25.99 2.34
C GLY A 229 -15.66 26.55 3.70
N PRO A 230 -15.75 27.89 3.83
CA PRO A 230 -15.95 28.55 5.14
C PRO A 230 -17.14 28.06 5.95
N SER A 231 -18.23 27.63 5.30
CA SER A 231 -19.42 27.10 5.99
C SER A 231 -19.19 25.72 6.63
N TRP A 232 -18.12 25.02 6.24
CA TRP A 232 -17.81 23.69 6.69
C TRP A 232 -16.60 23.62 7.64
N GLN A 233 -15.76 24.66 7.64
CA GLN A 233 -14.57 24.73 8.48
C GLN A 233 -14.93 24.59 9.97
N GLY A 234 -14.18 23.74 10.68
CA GLY A 234 -14.35 23.50 12.11
C GLY A 234 -15.57 22.66 12.51
N LYS A 235 -16.43 22.23 11.59
CA LYS A 235 -17.54 21.34 11.89
C LYS A 235 -17.05 19.91 12.09
N SER A 236 -17.42 19.29 13.21
CA SER A 236 -17.15 17.87 13.50
C SER A 236 -18.11 16.93 12.76
N ASP A 237 -19.36 17.34 12.53
CA ASP A 237 -20.31 16.61 11.70
C ASP A 237 -20.25 17.14 10.27
N ARG A 238 -19.83 16.27 9.36
CA ARG A 238 -19.66 16.56 7.93
C ARG A 238 -20.44 15.58 7.04
N SER A 239 -21.38 14.84 7.62
CA SER A 239 -22.17 13.83 6.88
C SER A 239 -22.84 14.41 5.64
N ASP A 240 -23.40 15.62 5.73
CA ASP A 240 -24.08 16.31 4.63
C ASP A 240 -23.10 16.93 3.61
N SER A 241 -21.80 16.97 3.89
CA SER A 241 -20.81 17.52 2.95
C SER A 241 -20.42 16.53 1.87
N LEU A 242 -20.48 15.23 2.11
CA LEU A 242 -20.13 14.17 1.17
C LEU A 242 -21.31 13.91 0.22
N LEU A 243 -21.20 14.31 -1.04
CA LEU A 243 -22.25 14.15 -2.05
C LEU A 243 -22.20 12.80 -2.75
N ALA A 244 -20.99 12.30 -3.02
CA ALA A 244 -20.76 11.02 -3.67
C ALA A 244 -19.39 10.46 -3.34
N HIS A 245 -19.28 9.13 -3.48
CA HIS A 245 -18.01 8.44 -3.35
C HIS A 245 -17.96 7.22 -4.27
N THR A 246 -16.84 7.07 -4.95
CA THR A 246 -16.48 5.86 -5.69
C THR A 246 -15.06 5.46 -5.33
N GLY A 247 -14.77 4.15 -5.43
CA GLY A 247 -13.42 3.69 -5.15
C GLY A 247 -13.22 2.24 -5.57
N GLN A 248 -11.98 1.91 -5.89
CA GLN A 248 -11.57 0.54 -6.21
C GLN A 248 -10.18 0.25 -5.66
N ARG A 249 -9.94 -1.06 -5.43
CA ARG A 249 -8.62 -1.58 -5.12
C ARG A 249 -7.76 -1.62 -6.39
N ILE A 250 -7.33 -0.46 -6.81
CA ILE A 250 -6.46 -0.23 -7.95
C ILE A 250 -5.63 1.01 -7.68
N GLY A 251 -4.32 0.91 -7.79
CA GLY A 251 -3.42 2.00 -7.41
C GLY A 251 -2.07 1.90 -8.11
N GLY A 252 -1.09 2.59 -7.57
CA GLY A 252 0.27 2.63 -8.08
C GLY A 252 0.92 1.25 -8.22
N ASN A 253 0.67 0.35 -7.27
CA ASN A 253 1.19 -1.02 -7.32
C ASN A 253 0.65 -1.80 -8.53
N ASP A 254 -0.59 -1.55 -8.94
CA ASP A 254 -1.17 -2.21 -10.12
C ASP A 254 -0.53 -1.72 -11.41
N LEU A 255 -0.11 -0.44 -11.45
CA LEU A 255 0.67 0.09 -12.57
C LEU A 255 2.03 -0.62 -12.66
N ASP A 256 2.72 -0.80 -11.52
CA ASP A 256 4.02 -1.46 -11.45
C ASP A 256 3.92 -2.94 -11.84
N ILE A 257 2.92 -3.66 -11.36
CA ILE A 257 2.64 -5.06 -11.72
C ILE A 257 2.37 -5.19 -13.22
N ASN A 258 1.52 -4.33 -13.79
CA ASN A 258 1.21 -4.37 -15.22
C ASN A 258 2.44 -4.02 -16.09
N LEU A 259 3.24 -3.05 -15.68
CA LEU A 259 4.50 -2.72 -16.35
C LEU A 259 5.49 -3.89 -16.28
N THR A 260 5.64 -4.50 -15.10
CA THR A 260 6.46 -5.71 -14.91
C THR A 260 6.00 -6.82 -15.86
N PHE A 261 4.70 -7.13 -15.84
CA PHE A 261 4.15 -8.21 -16.67
C PHE A 261 4.41 -7.98 -18.14
N LYS A 262 4.06 -6.80 -18.66
CA LYS A 262 4.12 -6.53 -20.10
C LYS A 262 5.51 -6.21 -20.63
N GLN A 263 6.45 -5.74 -19.78
CA GLN A 263 7.78 -5.32 -20.26
C GLN A 263 8.91 -6.17 -19.67
N LEU A 264 8.82 -6.64 -18.44
CA LEU A 264 9.95 -7.32 -17.79
C LEU A 264 9.85 -8.85 -17.80
N MET A 265 8.67 -9.46 -18.08
CA MET A 265 8.52 -10.92 -17.99
C MET A 265 8.91 -11.69 -19.26
N HIS A 266 9.19 -11.03 -20.37
CA HIS A 266 9.63 -11.70 -21.61
C HIS A 266 10.95 -12.48 -21.47
N PRO A 267 11.98 -12.00 -20.78
CA PRO A 267 13.20 -12.77 -20.52
C PRO A 267 12.99 -14.03 -19.67
N PHE A 268 11.86 -14.13 -18.97
CA PHE A 268 11.46 -15.25 -18.12
C PHE A 268 10.55 -16.25 -18.83
N GLY A 269 10.20 -15.99 -20.10
CA GLY A 269 9.43 -16.90 -20.95
C GLY A 269 7.98 -16.47 -21.23
N LEU A 270 7.56 -15.26 -20.85
CA LEU A 270 6.26 -14.73 -21.28
C LEU A 270 6.21 -14.66 -22.81
N GLY A 271 5.16 -15.26 -23.40
CA GLY A 271 5.01 -15.38 -24.85
C GLY A 271 5.79 -16.53 -25.50
N SER A 272 6.57 -17.30 -24.74
CA SER A 272 7.22 -18.51 -25.21
C SER A 272 6.24 -19.67 -25.33
N LYS A 273 6.66 -20.71 -26.07
CA LYS A 273 5.85 -21.92 -26.33
C LYS A 273 6.55 -23.17 -25.83
N VAL A 274 5.77 -24.17 -25.54
CA VAL A 274 6.28 -25.54 -25.38
C VAL A 274 6.55 -26.18 -26.76
N THR A 275 7.30 -27.26 -26.79
CA THR A 275 7.69 -27.96 -28.03
C THR A 275 6.50 -28.38 -28.89
N SER A 276 5.33 -28.62 -28.31
CA SER A 276 4.07 -28.87 -29.03
C SER A 276 3.45 -27.65 -29.72
N GLY A 277 4.03 -26.43 -29.52
CA GLY A 277 3.56 -25.20 -30.11
C GLY A 277 2.48 -24.45 -29.25
N ILE A 278 2.09 -25.02 -28.11
CA ILE A 278 1.13 -24.39 -27.17
C ILE A 278 1.84 -23.29 -26.38
N GLU A 279 1.16 -22.16 -26.20
CA GLU A 279 1.67 -21.06 -25.36
C GLU A 279 1.72 -21.46 -23.88
N MET A 280 2.69 -20.93 -23.17
CA MET A 280 2.83 -21.16 -21.73
C MET A 280 1.70 -20.47 -20.95
N PRO A 281 1.26 -21.05 -19.80
CA PRO A 281 0.20 -20.45 -18.99
C PRO A 281 0.61 -19.08 -18.47
N LEU A 282 -0.20 -18.05 -18.71
CA LEU A 282 0.06 -16.68 -18.30
C LEU A 282 0.18 -16.53 -16.77
N THR A 283 -0.51 -17.38 -16.00
CA THR A 283 -0.46 -17.37 -14.54
C THR A 283 0.94 -17.64 -13.98
N GLN A 284 1.78 -18.39 -14.71
CA GLN A 284 3.15 -18.63 -14.29
C GLN A 284 4.02 -17.35 -14.30
N PHE A 285 3.64 -16.36 -15.11
CA PHE A 285 4.34 -15.08 -15.22
C PHE A 285 3.66 -13.97 -14.43
N TRP A 286 2.35 -14.09 -14.18
CA TRP A 286 1.57 -13.13 -13.40
C TRP A 286 1.71 -13.35 -11.90
N ASN A 287 1.56 -14.59 -11.43
CA ASN A 287 1.50 -14.90 -10.00
C ASN A 287 2.76 -14.47 -9.21
N PRO A 288 4.00 -14.61 -9.72
CA PRO A 288 5.19 -14.17 -8.98
C PRO A 288 5.26 -12.68 -8.74
N ILE A 289 4.67 -11.88 -9.63
CA ILE A 289 4.71 -10.42 -9.57
C ILE A 289 3.41 -9.78 -9.02
N ALA A 290 2.36 -10.57 -8.82
CA ALA A 290 1.11 -10.10 -8.21
C ALA A 290 1.27 -9.90 -6.69
N ILE A 291 2.16 -8.97 -6.31
CA ILE A 291 2.59 -8.75 -4.92
C ILE A 291 1.47 -8.26 -3.98
N ASN A 292 0.36 -7.81 -4.54
CA ASN A 292 -0.85 -7.39 -3.82
C ASN A 292 -1.93 -8.49 -3.77
N ASP A 293 -1.64 -9.69 -4.26
CA ASP A 293 -2.54 -10.86 -4.24
C ASP A 293 -1.89 -12.05 -3.50
N VAL A 294 -2.31 -12.23 -2.24
CA VAL A 294 -1.80 -13.30 -1.36
C VAL A 294 -2.03 -14.69 -1.95
N GLN A 295 -3.16 -14.89 -2.66
CA GLN A 295 -3.49 -16.20 -3.22
C GLN A 295 -2.56 -16.51 -4.41
N ALA A 296 -2.33 -15.55 -5.30
CA ALA A 296 -1.42 -15.68 -6.43
C ALA A 296 0.02 -15.97 -5.95
N GLN A 297 0.50 -15.25 -4.93
CA GLN A 297 1.81 -15.48 -4.31
C GLN A 297 1.91 -16.88 -3.71
N LYS A 298 0.92 -17.30 -2.93
CA LYS A 298 0.88 -18.65 -2.34
C LYS A 298 0.87 -19.75 -3.41
N GLU A 299 0.14 -19.57 -4.50
CA GLU A 299 0.11 -20.51 -5.62
C GLU A 299 1.47 -20.61 -6.29
N PHE A 300 2.09 -19.45 -6.60
CA PHE A 300 3.40 -19.45 -7.26
C PHE A 300 4.47 -20.10 -6.41
N TYR A 301 4.60 -19.76 -5.13
CA TYR A 301 5.62 -20.28 -4.23
C TYR A 301 5.27 -21.64 -3.60
N SER A 302 4.25 -22.33 -4.11
CA SER A 302 3.92 -23.68 -3.67
C SER A 302 4.88 -24.73 -4.28
N ARG A 303 5.17 -25.81 -3.49
CA ARG A 303 5.97 -26.95 -3.98
C ARG A 303 5.35 -27.59 -5.24
N GLN A 304 4.02 -27.62 -5.34
CA GLN A 304 3.32 -28.16 -6.50
C GLN A 304 3.65 -27.33 -7.76
N ASN A 305 3.67 -26.00 -7.65
CA ASN A 305 4.01 -25.14 -8.77
C ASN A 305 5.47 -25.28 -9.19
N LEU A 306 6.42 -25.49 -8.27
CA LEU A 306 7.80 -25.77 -8.61
C LEU A 306 7.93 -27.01 -9.51
N LEU A 307 7.17 -28.07 -9.23
CA LEU A 307 7.14 -29.26 -10.07
C LEU A 307 6.57 -28.96 -11.45
N ALA A 308 5.52 -28.13 -11.54
CA ALA A 308 4.95 -27.68 -12.80
C ALA A 308 5.95 -26.83 -13.60
N LEU A 309 6.66 -25.87 -12.98
CA LEU A 309 7.71 -25.07 -13.61
C LEU A 309 8.83 -25.95 -14.16
N LYS A 310 9.29 -26.95 -13.40
CA LYS A 310 10.31 -27.90 -13.85
C LYS A 310 9.84 -28.77 -15.04
N SER A 311 8.53 -29.09 -15.10
CA SER A 311 7.97 -29.77 -16.27
C SER A 311 7.91 -28.85 -17.48
N LEU A 312 7.42 -27.62 -17.31
CA LEU A 312 7.39 -26.61 -18.38
C LEU A 312 8.79 -26.33 -18.93
N HIS A 313 9.80 -26.22 -18.06
CA HIS A 313 11.19 -26.03 -18.46
C HIS A 313 11.70 -27.16 -19.38
N ARG A 314 11.39 -28.42 -19.08
CA ARG A 314 11.80 -29.57 -19.93
C ARG A 314 11.12 -29.55 -21.30
N ASP A 315 9.88 -29.06 -21.34
CA ASP A 315 9.06 -29.05 -22.56
C ASP A 315 9.16 -27.70 -23.32
N ALA A 316 9.94 -26.73 -22.82
CA ALA A 316 10.07 -25.40 -23.39
C ALA A 316 10.84 -25.37 -24.69
N GLN A 317 10.43 -24.52 -25.64
CA GLN A 317 11.28 -24.20 -26.83
C GLN A 317 12.47 -23.32 -26.45
N GLU A 318 12.35 -22.51 -25.36
CA GLU A 318 13.40 -21.62 -24.85
C GLU A 318 13.64 -21.91 -23.36
N PRO A 319 14.29 -23.05 -23.03
CA PRO A 319 14.45 -23.52 -21.66
C PRO A 319 15.23 -22.55 -20.76
N GLU A 320 16.17 -21.80 -21.32
CA GLU A 320 16.95 -20.79 -20.58
C GLU A 320 16.05 -19.70 -19.96
N LYS A 321 14.94 -19.31 -20.60
CA LYS A 321 13.99 -18.35 -20.04
C LYS A 321 13.25 -18.93 -18.85
N LEU A 322 12.85 -20.20 -18.94
CA LEU A 322 12.18 -20.90 -17.84
C LEU A 322 13.14 -21.18 -16.67
N ALA A 323 14.43 -21.39 -16.94
CA ALA A 323 15.43 -21.48 -15.88
C ALA A 323 15.49 -20.20 -15.04
N ARG A 324 15.41 -19.02 -15.67
CA ARG A 324 15.31 -17.73 -14.98
C ARG A 324 14.01 -17.63 -14.15
N LEU A 325 12.88 -18.09 -14.67
CA LEU A 325 11.61 -18.11 -13.90
C LEU A 325 11.69 -19.05 -12.69
N ILE A 326 12.37 -20.20 -12.83
CA ILE A 326 12.65 -21.09 -11.70
C ILE A 326 13.54 -20.39 -10.67
N GLN A 327 14.53 -19.61 -11.12
CA GLN A 327 15.35 -18.79 -10.22
C GLN A 327 14.51 -17.75 -9.48
N VAL A 328 13.55 -17.06 -10.15
CA VAL A 328 12.60 -16.16 -9.47
C VAL A 328 11.86 -16.88 -8.35
N TYR A 329 11.44 -18.15 -8.57
CA TYR A 329 10.83 -18.95 -7.53
C TYR A 329 11.81 -19.24 -6.39
N GLN A 330 13.01 -19.74 -6.70
CA GLN A 330 14.01 -20.18 -5.72
C GLN A 330 14.50 -19.05 -4.83
N ASP A 331 14.72 -17.88 -5.42
CA ASP A 331 15.33 -16.72 -4.77
C ASP A 331 14.26 -15.69 -4.36
N THR A 332 12.97 -16.03 -4.47
CA THR A 332 11.82 -15.20 -4.07
C THR A 332 11.84 -13.75 -4.66
N LEU A 333 12.22 -13.63 -5.95
CA LEU A 333 12.53 -12.35 -6.59
C LEU A 333 11.31 -11.54 -7.09
N GLY A 334 10.09 -11.98 -6.82
CA GLY A 334 8.88 -11.32 -7.35
C GLY A 334 8.79 -9.84 -6.97
N TYR A 335 9.00 -9.49 -5.71
CA TYR A 335 9.02 -8.09 -5.24
C TYR A 335 10.14 -7.26 -5.88
N SER A 336 11.32 -7.86 -6.06
CA SER A 336 12.47 -7.19 -6.68
C SER A 336 12.21 -6.83 -8.13
N LEU A 337 11.53 -7.70 -8.88
CA LEU A 337 11.13 -7.43 -10.27
C LEU A 337 10.13 -6.27 -10.34
N VAL A 338 9.11 -6.26 -9.46
CA VAL A 338 8.13 -5.17 -9.41
C VAL A 338 8.79 -3.86 -8.98
N ARG A 339 9.80 -3.91 -8.11
CA ARG A 339 10.58 -2.73 -7.72
C ARG A 339 11.32 -2.11 -8.90
N CYS A 340 11.94 -2.94 -9.76
CA CYS A 340 12.57 -2.44 -10.99
C CYS A 340 11.56 -1.73 -11.92
N ALA A 341 10.33 -2.23 -12.00
CA ALA A 341 9.28 -1.56 -12.78
C ALA A 341 8.79 -0.26 -12.13
N GLU A 342 8.69 -0.20 -10.81
CA GLU A 342 8.37 1.03 -10.07
C GLU A 342 9.40 2.12 -10.36
N GLU A 343 10.69 1.81 -10.31
CA GLU A 343 11.79 2.72 -10.65
C GLU A 343 11.71 3.18 -12.11
N ALA A 344 11.44 2.24 -13.03
CA ALA A 344 11.24 2.57 -14.44
C ALA A 344 10.02 3.48 -14.66
N LYS A 345 8.89 3.23 -14.00
CA LYS A 345 7.69 4.07 -14.06
C LYS A 345 7.98 5.50 -13.61
N ILE A 346 8.71 5.66 -12.51
CA ILE A 346 9.10 6.98 -11.99
C ILE A 346 10.01 7.69 -13.00
N ALA A 347 11.04 7.03 -13.50
CA ALA A 347 11.95 7.61 -14.49
C ALA A 347 11.23 7.98 -15.80
N LEU A 348 10.34 7.13 -16.30
CA LEU A 348 9.55 7.36 -17.53
C LEU A 348 8.47 8.45 -17.37
N SER A 349 8.17 8.89 -16.16
CA SER A 349 7.33 10.06 -15.94
C SER A 349 8.00 11.34 -16.45
N GLU A 350 9.34 11.40 -16.43
CA GLU A 350 10.14 12.57 -16.87
C GLU A 350 10.91 12.31 -18.18
N GLN A 351 11.29 11.06 -18.44
CA GLN A 351 12.14 10.66 -19.58
C GLN A 351 11.30 9.95 -20.65
N SER A 352 11.76 10.02 -21.92
CA SER A 352 11.12 9.31 -23.03
C SER A 352 11.46 7.80 -23.05
N GLU A 353 12.62 7.42 -22.49
CA GLU A 353 13.08 6.05 -22.39
C GLU A 353 13.82 5.79 -21.08
N HIS A 354 13.80 4.56 -20.63
CA HIS A 354 14.55 4.12 -19.45
C HIS A 354 15.09 2.72 -19.64
N ARG A 355 16.36 2.49 -19.21
CA ARG A 355 17.02 1.20 -19.26
C ARG A 355 16.97 0.52 -17.90
N VAL A 356 16.16 -0.50 -17.82
CA VAL A 356 16.08 -1.37 -16.64
C VAL A 356 17.22 -2.39 -16.66
N LYS A 357 17.94 -2.52 -15.55
CA LYS A 357 18.97 -3.53 -15.34
C LYS A 357 18.51 -4.52 -14.27
N LEU A 358 18.26 -5.76 -14.68
CA LEU A 358 17.92 -6.84 -13.76
C LEU A 358 19.21 -7.50 -13.28
N ASN A 359 19.77 -7.00 -12.17
CA ASN A 359 20.97 -7.54 -11.52
C ASN A 359 20.63 -8.62 -10.48
N LEU A 360 19.43 -9.18 -10.54
CA LEU A 360 18.84 -10.10 -9.55
C LEU A 360 19.17 -11.57 -9.84
N LEU A 361 19.68 -11.84 -11.04
CA LEU A 361 19.94 -13.16 -11.58
C LEU A 361 21.44 -13.42 -11.67
N SER A 362 21.80 -14.66 -12.00
CA SER A 362 23.19 -15.04 -12.27
C SER A 362 23.83 -14.29 -13.46
N GLU A 363 23.00 -13.65 -14.28
CA GLU A 363 23.38 -12.81 -15.41
C GLU A 363 22.67 -11.44 -15.33
N ILE A 364 23.26 -10.40 -15.90
CA ILE A 364 22.65 -9.08 -16.01
C ILE A 364 21.79 -9.04 -17.27
N ILE A 365 20.49 -8.74 -17.11
CA ILE A 365 19.57 -8.54 -18.22
C ILE A 365 19.26 -7.05 -18.32
N GLU A 366 19.47 -6.46 -19.48
CA GLU A 366 19.11 -5.06 -19.75
C GLU A 366 17.87 -5.00 -20.67
N ILE A 367 16.88 -4.21 -20.25
CA ILE A 367 15.63 -4.00 -20.99
C ILE A 367 15.44 -2.51 -21.17
N ASN A 368 15.33 -2.05 -22.42
CA ASN A 368 15.02 -0.66 -22.71
C ASN A 368 13.51 -0.49 -22.88
N ILE A 369 12.90 0.40 -22.08
CA ILE A 369 11.46 0.67 -22.09
C ILE A 369 11.25 2.10 -22.56
N GLN A 370 10.40 2.27 -23.56
CA GLN A 370 9.95 3.58 -24.04
C GLN A 370 8.71 4.02 -23.24
N ARG A 371 8.49 5.34 -23.10
CA ARG A 371 7.33 5.88 -22.38
C ARG A 371 6.00 5.40 -22.97
N ASP A 372 5.87 5.31 -24.29
CA ASP A 372 4.66 4.83 -24.95
C ASP A 372 4.36 3.35 -24.64
N GLN A 373 5.39 2.52 -24.51
CA GLN A 373 5.26 1.13 -24.05
C GLN A 373 4.75 1.05 -22.61
N MET A 374 5.24 1.95 -21.73
CA MET A 374 4.73 2.05 -20.37
C MET A 374 3.26 2.48 -20.38
N VAL A 375 2.90 3.51 -21.13
CA VAL A 375 1.52 3.99 -21.25
C VAL A 375 0.60 2.86 -21.72
N ALA A 376 0.98 2.13 -22.76
CA ALA A 376 0.23 0.97 -23.25
C ALA A 376 0.15 -0.16 -22.22
N ALA A 377 1.19 -0.34 -21.40
CA ALA A 377 1.19 -1.35 -20.35
C ALA A 377 0.15 -1.05 -19.26
N ILE A 378 -0.05 0.21 -18.89
CA ILE A 378 -0.92 0.63 -17.79
C ILE A 378 -2.32 1.07 -18.24
N GLU A 379 -2.64 1.03 -19.55
CA GLU A 379 -3.87 1.59 -20.11
C GLU A 379 -5.14 1.07 -19.44
N SER A 380 -5.27 -0.26 -19.29
CA SER A 380 -6.45 -0.86 -18.64
C SER A 380 -6.64 -0.39 -17.19
N THR A 381 -5.55 -0.16 -16.47
CA THR A 381 -5.58 0.36 -15.10
C THR A 381 -6.01 1.82 -15.08
N LYS A 382 -5.43 2.62 -15.96
CA LYS A 382 -5.76 4.03 -16.17
C LYS A 382 -7.24 4.23 -16.50
N ASP A 383 -7.82 3.42 -17.42
CA ASP A 383 -9.23 3.51 -17.83
C ASP A 383 -10.18 3.20 -16.67
N LYS A 384 -9.83 2.25 -15.80
CA LYS A 384 -10.61 1.96 -14.59
C LYS A 384 -10.59 3.13 -13.61
N MET A 385 -9.43 3.79 -13.44
CA MET A 385 -9.31 5.00 -12.61
C MET A 385 -10.15 6.14 -13.19
N ALA A 386 -10.11 6.37 -14.51
CA ALA A 386 -10.92 7.38 -15.19
C ALA A 386 -12.42 7.18 -14.96
N LYS A 387 -12.90 5.92 -15.02
CA LYS A 387 -14.31 5.59 -14.75
C LYS A 387 -14.75 5.97 -13.34
N LEU A 388 -13.90 5.80 -12.32
CA LEU A 388 -14.23 6.19 -10.95
C LEU A 388 -14.48 7.70 -10.83
N VAL A 389 -13.70 8.50 -11.58
CA VAL A 389 -13.86 9.96 -11.64
C VAL A 389 -15.24 10.32 -12.20
N SER A 390 -15.61 9.75 -13.35
CA SER A 390 -16.92 9.98 -13.96
C SER A 390 -18.07 9.48 -13.11
N GLU A 391 -17.93 8.28 -12.54
CA GLU A 391 -18.94 7.67 -11.67
C GLU A 391 -19.23 8.53 -10.43
N ALA A 392 -18.19 9.11 -9.81
CA ALA A 392 -18.36 9.99 -8.66
C ALA A 392 -19.18 11.25 -9.01
N VAL A 393 -18.92 11.84 -10.16
CA VAL A 393 -19.68 13.02 -10.63
C VAL A 393 -21.13 12.66 -10.97
N ILE A 394 -21.35 11.55 -11.64
CA ILE A 394 -22.70 11.06 -11.98
C ILE A 394 -23.49 10.77 -10.70
N GLN A 395 -22.88 10.08 -9.73
CA GLN A 395 -23.51 9.72 -8.48
C GLN A 395 -23.86 10.96 -7.64
N GLY A 396 -23.00 11.97 -7.62
CA GLY A 396 -23.23 13.21 -6.89
C GLY A 396 -24.21 14.18 -7.55
N GLY A 397 -24.58 13.95 -8.81
CA GLY A 397 -25.57 14.72 -9.56
C GLY A 397 -25.20 16.19 -9.80
N THR A 398 -23.96 16.55 -9.55
CA THR A 398 -23.46 17.94 -9.74
C THR A 398 -22.04 17.94 -10.28
N LYS A 399 -21.72 18.98 -11.06
CA LYS A 399 -20.37 19.16 -11.61
C LYS A 399 -19.47 19.78 -10.53
N PRO A 400 -18.24 19.28 -10.35
CA PRO A 400 -17.30 19.91 -9.41
C PRO A 400 -16.83 21.27 -9.92
N ASP A 401 -16.57 22.20 -8.99
CA ASP A 401 -15.93 23.48 -9.27
C ASP A 401 -14.42 23.33 -9.47
N VAL A 402 -13.84 22.30 -8.84
CA VAL A 402 -12.41 22.01 -8.87
C VAL A 402 -12.14 20.54 -8.60
N ILE A 403 -11.09 20.01 -9.21
CA ILE A 403 -10.54 18.68 -8.94
C ILE A 403 -9.29 18.86 -8.07
N PHE A 404 -9.26 18.21 -6.90
CA PHE A 404 -8.11 18.17 -6.03
C PHE A 404 -7.49 16.77 -6.08
N MET A 405 -6.29 16.64 -6.64
CA MET A 405 -5.57 15.36 -6.70
C MET A 405 -4.61 15.20 -5.55
N THR A 406 -4.64 14.02 -4.93
CA THR A 406 -3.80 13.61 -3.80
C THR A 406 -3.37 12.14 -3.93
N GLY A 407 -2.51 11.69 -3.01
CA GLY A 407 -1.92 10.37 -3.04
C GLY A 407 -0.62 10.30 -3.86
N GLY A 408 0.29 9.39 -3.49
CA GLY A 408 1.63 9.32 -4.08
C GLY A 408 1.64 9.14 -5.60
N SER A 409 0.67 8.38 -6.13
CA SER A 409 0.55 8.14 -7.57
C SER A 409 -0.05 9.33 -8.34
N ALA A 410 -0.75 10.25 -7.67
CA ALA A 410 -1.33 11.45 -8.28
C ALA A 410 -0.29 12.46 -8.78
N SER A 411 0.98 12.31 -8.39
CA SER A 411 2.10 13.08 -8.95
C SER A 411 2.41 12.71 -10.41
N SER A 412 1.93 11.55 -10.88
CA SER A 412 2.16 11.09 -12.26
C SER A 412 1.49 12.00 -13.29
N PRO A 413 2.26 12.60 -14.25
CA PRO A 413 1.69 13.41 -15.31
C PRO A 413 0.65 12.68 -16.16
N ILE A 414 0.83 11.37 -16.36
CA ILE A 414 -0.08 10.54 -17.15
C ILE A 414 -1.44 10.42 -16.44
N LEU A 415 -1.46 10.19 -15.13
CA LEU A 415 -2.70 10.09 -14.38
C LEU A 415 -3.42 11.43 -14.27
N ARG A 416 -2.67 12.53 -14.10
CA ARG A 416 -3.22 13.88 -14.13
C ARG A 416 -3.91 14.17 -15.45
N GLN A 417 -3.22 13.93 -16.57
CA GLN A 417 -3.78 14.08 -17.91
C GLN A 417 -5.05 13.23 -18.12
N THR A 418 -5.07 12.01 -17.58
CA THR A 418 -6.24 11.14 -17.64
C THR A 418 -7.46 11.75 -16.95
N VAL A 419 -7.26 12.32 -15.75
CA VAL A 419 -8.35 12.98 -14.99
C VAL A 419 -8.80 14.27 -15.70
N GLU A 420 -7.88 15.05 -16.25
CA GLU A 420 -8.19 16.27 -17.04
C GLU A 420 -8.99 15.96 -18.30
N GLN A 421 -8.68 14.85 -18.98
CA GLN A 421 -9.41 14.40 -20.17
C GLN A 421 -10.82 13.92 -19.84
N GLU A 422 -11.02 13.31 -18.66
CA GLU A 422 -12.31 12.82 -18.22
C GLU A 422 -13.28 13.95 -17.83
N LEU A 423 -12.77 15.04 -17.26
CA LEU A 423 -13.54 16.21 -16.85
C LEU A 423 -12.98 17.50 -17.45
N PRO A 424 -13.13 17.70 -18.77
CA PRO A 424 -12.54 18.84 -19.45
C PRO A 424 -13.11 20.17 -18.94
N GLY A 425 -12.22 21.15 -18.77
CA GLY A 425 -12.57 22.51 -18.36
C GLY A 425 -12.81 22.71 -16.87
N ILE A 426 -12.60 21.66 -16.02
CA ILE A 426 -12.55 21.80 -14.56
C ILE A 426 -11.10 22.07 -14.15
N PRO A 427 -10.84 23.12 -13.36
CA PRO A 427 -9.50 23.35 -12.82
C PRO A 427 -9.01 22.15 -12.02
N LEU A 428 -7.80 21.65 -12.35
CA LEU A 428 -7.14 20.60 -11.62
C LEU A 428 -6.04 21.23 -10.76
N VAL A 429 -6.20 21.11 -9.44
CA VAL A 429 -5.22 21.55 -8.46
C VAL A 429 -4.59 20.33 -7.77
N GLY A 430 -3.33 20.46 -7.42
CA GLY A 430 -2.61 19.46 -6.64
C GLY A 430 -1.94 20.14 -5.47
N GLY A 431 -1.97 19.47 -4.32
CA GLY A 431 -1.27 19.92 -3.12
C GLY A 431 0.04 19.18 -2.93
N ASN A 432 0.46 19.05 -1.68
CA ASN A 432 1.49 18.11 -1.28
C ASN A 432 0.90 16.69 -1.40
N TYR A 433 1.14 16.04 -2.53
CA TYR A 433 0.55 14.74 -2.89
C TYR A 433 0.73 13.66 -1.83
N PHE A 434 1.82 13.72 -1.07
CA PHE A 434 2.11 12.75 -0.02
C PHE A 434 1.62 13.19 1.36
N GLY A 435 1.49 14.49 1.62
CA GLY A 435 1.26 15.04 2.95
C GLY A 435 -0.16 15.49 3.23
N SER A 436 -1.00 15.72 2.22
CA SER A 436 -2.33 16.32 2.41
C SER A 436 -3.26 15.47 3.28
N VAL A 437 -3.25 14.17 3.13
CA VAL A 437 -4.02 13.26 4.00
C VAL A 437 -3.53 13.39 5.44
N THR A 438 -2.23 13.26 5.66
CA THR A 438 -1.61 13.26 7.00
C THR A 438 -1.81 14.59 7.72
N THR A 439 -1.59 15.72 7.02
CA THR A 439 -1.81 17.07 7.58
C THR A 439 -3.29 17.36 7.84
N GLY A 440 -4.17 16.86 7.00
CA GLY A 440 -5.62 16.92 7.22
C GLY A 440 -6.06 16.08 8.42
N LEU A 441 -5.47 14.90 8.64
CA LEU A 441 -5.72 14.08 9.84
C LEU A 441 -5.27 14.81 11.12
N ALA A 442 -4.16 15.55 11.07
CA ALA A 442 -3.73 16.37 12.20
C ALA A 442 -4.71 17.52 12.48
N ARG A 443 -5.26 18.19 11.45
CA ARG A 443 -6.33 19.18 11.59
C ARG A 443 -7.58 18.57 12.23
N TRP A 444 -7.96 17.36 11.79
CA TRP A 444 -9.09 16.64 12.37
C TRP A 444 -8.83 16.25 13.82
N ALA A 445 -7.62 15.83 14.15
CA ALA A 445 -7.24 15.53 15.52
C ALA A 445 -7.38 16.76 16.45
N LYS A 446 -7.04 17.95 15.94
CA LYS A 446 -7.30 19.19 16.68
C LYS A 446 -8.80 19.44 16.92
N ILE A 447 -9.65 19.14 15.95
CA ILE A 447 -11.13 19.28 16.12
C ILE A 447 -11.67 18.27 17.15
N CYS A 448 -11.09 17.05 17.20
CA CYS A 448 -11.57 16.00 18.09
C CYS A 448 -11.03 16.10 19.53
N PHE A 449 -9.82 16.59 19.71
CA PHE A 449 -9.08 16.44 20.98
C PHE A 449 -8.60 17.76 21.61
N ALA A 450 -8.72 18.90 20.91
CA ALA A 450 -8.39 20.23 21.45
C ALA A 450 -9.68 20.99 21.85
#